data_a53c1aaa751beecb5f06cde21cdabc7d
#
_entry.id   a53c1aaa751beecb5f06cde21cdabc7d
#
_cell.length_a   1.000
_cell.length_b   1.000
_cell.length_c   1.000
_cell.angle_alpha   90.00
_cell.angle_beta   90.00
_cell.angle_gamma   90.00
#
_symmetry.space_group_name_H-M   'P 1'
#
loop_
_entity.id
_entity.type
_entity.pdbx_description
1 polymer ?
#
loop_
_entity_poly.entity_id
_entity_poly.type
_entity_poly.pdbx_seq_one_letter_code
_entity_poly.pdbx_strand_id
1 'polypeptide(L)'
;MKNLLIFAAALCAVALQAADGRIRSVYTIPGELNDIVGHVQGAACSTQGVYLSHAGGIFKIGWDGRLIRKCTAPVHLGDIGYANGRIYGALALRKPIDGQKGMIRVWDENLNIVGEKLLPGNVDGCAVIGGTIYYGLDPYGKTPHRGCKIGRMSLDFKDLGVVDTDHGGQCHYGVQTMAADGRDLFCGYYSFGNPPVRCARFAPDLRVCRGTPMLSCSEGFGMIPQEVFPSEHPRFFTVNALNGNCHKWHAMTNPPQIRLDFYEYRNGQFHDVTERGTPPLITRNDFRASDPFIYTDRAAKLYRIYLQTHDTDVYGAGVQMRTSKDLLHWSLPTQVLRVPAKRKCSSVWAPEMHAYNGKYYMFATISTQKGAFPELPVLEPGDWKKIARPKRGTWIYRADSPEGPFTEWSAESIPPPDWSTLDGTFWVEDGKPYMVFCHEWTQVRDGRMVAVQLTPDLKSAAGEPFELFRASSRPDAKPDANATHVTDGPFLYRSHNGSLLMLWSSTCKTGYCVYVTRSETGKLTGPWGPHERIFDLDGGHPMLFRTIHGQLMMAIHQPNKPWEKKRTRILPMLDMGNTLRIDE
;
A
#
# COMPACT_ATOMS: atom_id res chain seq x y z
N MET A 1 -8.99 -23.78 35.83
CA MET A 1 -8.25 -22.94 34.86
C MET A 1 -8.87 -22.91 33.45
N LYS A 2 -9.31 -24.02 32.85
CA LYS A 2 -9.99 -24.03 31.54
C LYS A 2 -11.27 -23.19 31.51
N ASN A 3 -12.09 -23.23 32.56
CA ASN A 3 -13.33 -22.45 32.63
C ASN A 3 -13.10 -20.92 32.83
N LEU A 4 -11.97 -20.51 33.40
CA LEU A 4 -11.63 -19.11 33.58
C LEU A 4 -11.13 -18.47 32.25
N LEU A 5 -10.46 -19.26 31.41
CA LEU A 5 -10.03 -18.81 30.06
C LEU A 5 -11.20 -18.66 29.07
N ILE A 6 -12.19 -19.57 29.17
CA ILE A 6 -13.43 -19.47 28.37
C ILE A 6 -14.23 -18.24 28.81
N PHE A 7 -14.27 -17.91 30.10
CA PHE A 7 -14.93 -16.69 30.61
C PHE A 7 -14.23 -15.42 30.19
N ALA A 8 -12.88 -15.40 30.15
CA ALA A 8 -12.12 -14.22 29.70
C ALA A 8 -12.26 -13.99 28.19
N ALA A 9 -12.26 -15.04 27.37
CA ALA A 9 -12.51 -14.94 25.94
C ALA A 9 -13.95 -14.51 25.63
N ALA A 10 -14.93 -15.04 26.38
CA ALA A 10 -16.33 -14.62 26.26
C ALA A 10 -16.55 -13.16 26.72
N LEU A 11 -15.84 -12.67 27.75
CA LEU A 11 -15.90 -11.27 28.17
C LEU A 11 -15.30 -10.32 27.14
N CYS A 12 -14.19 -10.68 26.47
CA CYS A 12 -13.64 -9.90 25.36
C CYS A 12 -14.57 -9.88 24.14
N ALA A 13 -15.19 -11.02 23.83
CA ALA A 13 -16.14 -11.11 22.72
C ALA A 13 -17.43 -10.29 22.98
N VAL A 14 -17.94 -10.32 24.20
CA VAL A 14 -19.10 -9.48 24.62
C VAL A 14 -18.79 -7.98 24.54
N ALA A 15 -17.55 -7.56 24.78
CA ALA A 15 -17.13 -6.17 24.64
C ALA A 15 -17.08 -5.68 23.18
N LEU A 16 -17.04 -6.60 22.21
CA LEU A 16 -17.04 -6.28 20.77
C LEU A 16 -18.44 -6.33 20.16
N GLN A 17 -19.42 -6.90 20.85
CA GLN A 17 -20.80 -6.96 20.36
C GLN A 17 -21.62 -5.77 20.90
N ALA A 18 -22.22 -5.02 20.00
CA ALA A 18 -23.13 -3.94 20.35
C ALA A 18 -24.48 -4.50 20.87
N ALA A 19 -25.23 -3.66 21.62
CA ALA A 19 -26.54 -4.03 22.19
C ALA A 19 -27.60 -4.40 21.10
N ASP A 20 -27.39 -3.96 19.86
CA ASP A 20 -28.25 -4.26 18.70
C ASP A 20 -27.85 -5.55 17.95
N GLY A 21 -26.94 -6.34 18.50
CA GLY A 21 -26.43 -7.59 17.90
C GLY A 21 -25.36 -7.40 16.83
N ARG A 22 -24.92 -6.16 16.54
CA ARG A 22 -23.81 -5.90 15.62
C ARG A 22 -22.48 -6.24 16.26
N ILE A 23 -21.50 -6.56 15.41
CA ILE A 23 -20.14 -6.91 15.83
C ILE A 23 -19.22 -5.78 15.38
N ARG A 24 -18.45 -5.22 16.31
CA ARG A 24 -17.48 -4.18 15.99
C ARG A 24 -16.38 -4.73 15.08
N SER A 25 -16.07 -4.03 14.00
CA SER A 25 -14.96 -4.35 13.10
C SER A 25 -13.66 -4.54 13.87
N VAL A 26 -12.94 -5.61 13.55
CA VAL A 26 -11.58 -5.84 14.05
C VAL A 26 -10.62 -5.22 13.04
N TYR A 27 -9.74 -4.36 13.51
CA TYR A 27 -8.69 -3.74 12.70
C TYR A 27 -7.33 -4.26 13.17
N THR A 28 -6.50 -4.65 12.21
CA THR A 28 -5.12 -5.05 12.48
C THR A 28 -4.15 -3.93 12.14
N ILE A 29 -3.11 -3.78 12.97
CA ILE A 29 -2.09 -2.74 12.81
C ILE A 29 -1.06 -3.21 11.78
N PRO A 30 -0.70 -2.40 10.77
CA PRO A 30 0.20 -2.82 9.69
C PRO A 30 1.56 -3.34 10.14
N GLY A 31 2.15 -2.77 11.19
CA GLY A 31 3.46 -3.18 11.71
C GLY A 31 3.51 -4.64 12.14
N GLU A 32 2.39 -5.19 12.62
CA GLU A 32 2.26 -6.59 13.02
C GLU A 32 2.17 -7.54 11.82
N LEU A 33 1.82 -7.02 10.65
CA LEU A 33 1.63 -7.75 9.40
C LEU A 33 2.75 -7.51 8.36
N ASN A 34 3.87 -6.92 8.76
CA ASN A 34 4.99 -6.59 7.85
C ASN A 34 5.56 -7.80 7.09
N ASP A 35 5.37 -9.02 7.62
CA ASP A 35 5.87 -10.25 7.02
C ASP A 35 4.87 -10.90 6.04
N ILE A 36 3.75 -10.25 5.73
CA ILE A 36 2.82 -10.77 4.71
C ILE A 36 3.54 -10.84 3.36
N VAL A 37 3.54 -12.06 2.79
CA VAL A 37 4.02 -12.32 1.44
C VAL A 37 2.80 -12.46 0.52
N GLY A 38 2.70 -11.59 -0.47
CA GLY A 38 1.52 -11.53 -1.34
C GLY A 38 0.34 -10.82 -0.67
N HIS A 39 -0.78 -11.47 -0.54
CA HIS A 39 -2.01 -10.98 0.10
C HIS A 39 -2.57 -12.02 1.06
N VAL A 40 -3.63 -11.68 1.81
CA VAL A 40 -4.38 -12.67 2.58
C VAL A 40 -5.06 -13.63 1.61
N GLN A 41 -4.89 -14.92 1.83
CA GLN A 41 -5.36 -16.00 0.97
C GLN A 41 -6.58 -16.72 1.55
N GLY A 42 -6.70 -16.73 2.88
CA GLY A 42 -7.76 -17.41 3.57
C GLY A 42 -7.85 -17.02 5.04
N ALA A 43 -8.93 -17.43 5.69
CA ALA A 43 -9.15 -17.13 7.09
C ALA A 43 -10.00 -18.19 7.80
N ALA A 44 -9.65 -18.44 9.05
CA ALA A 44 -10.42 -19.25 9.96
C ALA A 44 -10.42 -18.62 11.36
N CYS A 45 -11.24 -19.08 12.28
CA CYS A 45 -11.19 -18.60 13.65
C CYS A 45 -11.51 -19.68 14.68
N SER A 46 -11.08 -19.40 15.90
CA SER A 46 -11.42 -20.13 17.11
C SER A 46 -12.00 -19.18 18.16
N THR A 47 -12.30 -19.69 19.34
CA THR A 47 -12.68 -18.85 20.49
C THR A 47 -11.56 -17.89 20.93
N GLN A 48 -10.31 -18.15 20.56
CA GLN A 48 -9.14 -17.34 20.95
C GLN A 48 -8.84 -16.20 19.96
N GLY A 49 -9.34 -16.25 18.72
CA GLY A 49 -9.06 -15.26 17.71
C GLY A 49 -9.15 -15.79 16.28
N VAL A 50 -8.61 -15.00 15.36
CA VAL A 50 -8.66 -15.24 13.92
C VAL A 50 -7.29 -15.71 13.43
N TYR A 51 -7.30 -16.67 12.54
CA TYR A 51 -6.13 -17.12 11.78
C TYR A 51 -6.25 -16.57 10.36
N LEU A 52 -5.21 -15.92 9.89
CA LEU A 52 -5.12 -15.36 8.53
C LEU A 52 -3.97 -16.05 7.80
N SER A 53 -4.26 -16.69 6.68
CA SER A 53 -3.21 -17.24 5.83
C SER A 53 -2.77 -16.25 4.77
N HIS A 54 -1.51 -16.34 4.41
CA HIS A 54 -0.90 -15.64 3.27
C HIS A 54 0.10 -16.57 2.59
N ALA A 55 0.59 -16.22 1.41
CA ALA A 55 1.48 -17.11 0.66
C ALA A 55 2.74 -17.58 1.43
N GLY A 56 3.14 -16.88 2.49
CA GLY A 56 4.33 -17.18 3.30
C GLY A 56 4.06 -17.75 4.68
N GLY A 57 2.80 -17.92 5.12
CA GLY A 57 2.52 -18.44 6.46
C GLY A 57 1.14 -18.12 7.04
N ILE A 58 1.03 -18.18 8.35
CA ILE A 58 -0.21 -17.91 9.10
C ILE A 58 0.08 -16.88 10.19
N PHE A 59 -0.84 -15.92 10.35
CA PHE A 59 -0.94 -15.05 11.52
C PHE A 59 -2.12 -15.49 12.40
N LYS A 60 -1.89 -15.62 13.70
CA LYS A 60 -2.93 -15.76 14.73
C LYS A 60 -3.13 -14.41 15.39
N ILE A 61 -4.33 -13.84 15.28
CA ILE A 61 -4.68 -12.50 15.74
C ILE A 61 -5.81 -12.65 16.76
N GLY A 62 -5.68 -11.98 17.90
CA GLY A 62 -6.74 -11.95 18.91
C GLY A 62 -7.98 -11.20 18.42
N TRP A 63 -9.12 -11.43 19.05
CA TRP A 63 -10.35 -10.68 18.77
C TRP A 63 -10.22 -9.17 19.05
N ASP A 64 -9.18 -8.76 19.78
CA ASP A 64 -8.79 -7.36 19.98
C ASP A 64 -7.93 -6.76 18.83
N GLY A 65 -7.63 -7.57 17.82
CA GLY A 65 -6.84 -7.18 16.65
C GLY A 65 -5.32 -7.30 16.83
N ARG A 66 -4.82 -7.72 17.99
CA ARG A 66 -3.38 -7.87 18.26
C ARG A 66 -2.83 -9.19 17.75
N LEU A 67 -1.61 -9.15 17.23
CA LEU A 67 -0.89 -10.36 16.84
C LEU A 67 -0.56 -11.20 18.09
N ILE A 68 -1.03 -12.44 18.11
CA ILE A 68 -0.71 -13.43 19.17
C ILE A 68 0.51 -14.24 18.74
N ARG A 69 0.51 -14.75 17.50
CA ARG A 69 1.56 -15.63 16.97
C ARG A 69 1.59 -15.63 15.45
N LYS A 70 2.75 -16.02 14.88
CA LYS A 70 2.91 -16.26 13.45
C LYS A 70 3.78 -17.48 13.19
N CYS A 71 3.57 -18.12 12.04
CA CYS A 71 4.47 -19.13 11.51
C CYS A 71 4.73 -18.90 10.03
N THR A 72 5.80 -19.48 9.50
CA THR A 72 6.14 -19.44 8.08
C THR A 72 5.69 -20.73 7.39
N ALA A 73 5.28 -20.59 6.11
CA ALA A 73 5.10 -21.72 5.20
C ALA A 73 6.10 -21.56 4.04
N PRO A 74 6.90 -22.59 3.69
CA PRO A 74 7.92 -22.50 2.65
C PRO A 74 7.37 -22.52 1.23
N VAL A 75 6.07 -22.69 1.09
CA VAL A 75 5.33 -22.85 -0.18
C VAL A 75 4.10 -21.97 -0.17
N HIS A 76 3.45 -21.81 -1.32
CA HIS A 76 2.23 -21.00 -1.42
C HIS A 76 1.11 -21.63 -0.57
N LEU A 77 0.84 -21.01 0.57
CA LEU A 77 -0.32 -21.35 1.40
C LEU A 77 -1.53 -20.56 0.88
N GLY A 78 -2.56 -21.29 0.51
CA GLY A 78 -3.87 -20.77 0.16
C GLY A 78 -4.76 -20.61 1.39
N ASP A 79 -5.98 -21.10 1.31
CA ASP A 79 -6.99 -21.00 2.37
C ASP A 79 -6.75 -21.95 3.53
N ILE A 80 -7.37 -21.63 4.66
CA ILE A 80 -7.29 -22.41 5.89
C ILE A 80 -8.68 -22.61 6.53
N GLY A 81 -8.92 -23.82 7.08
CA GLY A 81 -10.07 -24.15 7.90
C GLY A 81 -9.68 -24.45 9.35
N TYR A 82 -10.61 -24.30 10.28
CA TYR A 82 -10.40 -24.65 11.69
C TYR A 82 -11.43 -25.67 12.17
N ALA A 83 -10.96 -26.70 12.84
CA ALA A 83 -11.81 -27.68 13.55
C ALA A 83 -11.03 -28.38 14.68
N ASN A 84 -11.70 -28.64 15.79
CA ASN A 84 -11.20 -29.47 16.90
C ASN A 84 -9.79 -29.07 17.40
N GLY A 85 -9.52 -27.75 17.55
CA GLY A 85 -8.23 -27.24 18.02
C GLY A 85 -7.11 -27.36 17.00
N ARG A 86 -7.43 -27.50 15.70
CA ARG A 86 -6.47 -27.63 14.62
C ARG A 86 -6.81 -26.73 13.43
N ILE A 87 -5.77 -26.24 12.77
CA ILE A 87 -5.84 -25.47 11.53
C ILE A 87 -5.43 -26.38 10.37
N TYR A 88 -6.26 -26.46 9.35
CA TYR A 88 -6.05 -27.25 8.13
C TYR A 88 -5.84 -26.28 6.99
N GLY A 89 -4.73 -26.40 6.26
CA GLY A 89 -4.43 -25.46 5.18
C GLY A 89 -4.13 -26.18 3.87
N ALA A 90 -4.59 -25.59 2.79
CA ALA A 90 -4.32 -26.01 1.43
C ALA A 90 -3.06 -25.31 0.90
N LEU A 91 -2.07 -26.05 0.43
CA LEU A 91 -0.80 -25.54 -0.04
C LEU A 91 -0.52 -25.97 -1.47
N ALA A 92 -0.21 -25.02 -2.34
CA ALA A 92 0.30 -25.29 -3.68
C ALA A 92 1.84 -25.34 -3.66
N LEU A 93 2.41 -26.47 -4.09
CA LEU A 93 3.85 -26.67 -4.10
C LEU A 93 4.48 -26.01 -5.34
N ARG A 94 5.40 -25.07 -5.15
CA ARG A 94 6.14 -24.42 -6.25
C ARG A 94 7.00 -25.41 -7.05
N LYS A 95 7.50 -26.45 -6.39
CA LYS A 95 8.20 -27.58 -6.98
C LYS A 95 7.51 -28.84 -6.49
N PRO A 96 7.13 -29.77 -7.38
CA PRO A 96 6.55 -31.04 -6.99
C PRO A 96 7.47 -31.81 -6.05
N ILE A 97 6.88 -32.46 -5.03
CA ILE A 97 7.55 -33.40 -4.12
C ILE A 97 7.02 -34.78 -4.51
N ASP A 98 7.89 -35.70 -4.94
CA ASP A 98 7.53 -37.05 -5.41
C ASP A 98 6.39 -37.04 -6.44
N GLY A 99 6.44 -36.05 -7.37
CA GLY A 99 5.42 -35.85 -8.39
C GLY A 99 4.12 -35.18 -7.92
N GLN A 100 3.97 -34.95 -6.61
CA GLN A 100 2.78 -34.30 -6.03
C GLN A 100 2.90 -32.79 -6.10
N LYS A 101 1.80 -32.09 -6.41
CA LYS A 101 1.76 -30.65 -6.64
C LYS A 101 1.07 -29.85 -5.53
N GLY A 102 0.34 -30.54 -4.66
CA GLY A 102 -0.37 -29.93 -3.53
C GLY A 102 -0.11 -30.64 -2.21
N MET A 103 -0.58 -30.04 -1.14
CA MET A 103 -0.47 -30.57 0.22
C MET A 103 -1.61 -30.04 1.08
N ILE A 104 -2.16 -30.88 1.94
CA ILE A 104 -2.87 -30.43 3.14
C ILE A 104 -1.90 -30.52 4.30
N ARG A 105 -1.72 -29.41 5.02
CA ARG A 105 -0.93 -29.35 6.25
C ARG A 105 -1.82 -28.99 7.42
N VAL A 106 -1.51 -29.58 8.57
CA VAL A 106 -2.27 -29.36 9.81
C VAL A 106 -1.36 -28.78 10.87
N TRP A 107 -1.83 -27.73 11.52
CA TRP A 107 -1.20 -27.11 12.68
C TRP A 107 -2.09 -27.24 13.91
N ASP A 108 -1.48 -27.21 15.08
CA ASP A 108 -2.18 -26.97 16.34
C ASP A 108 -2.51 -25.48 16.52
N GLU A 109 -3.22 -25.12 17.59
CA GLU A 109 -3.54 -23.70 17.90
C GLU A 109 -2.33 -22.83 18.21
N ASN A 110 -1.17 -23.43 18.48
CA ASN A 110 0.11 -22.76 18.65
C ASN A 110 0.91 -22.65 17.35
N LEU A 111 0.31 -23.00 16.22
CA LEU A 111 0.92 -23.00 14.89
C LEU A 111 2.12 -23.96 14.75
N ASN A 112 2.20 -25.01 15.55
CA ASN A 112 3.13 -26.11 15.34
C ASN A 112 2.54 -27.11 14.34
N ILE A 113 3.34 -27.60 13.40
CA ILE A 113 2.92 -28.59 12.41
C ILE A 113 2.69 -29.93 13.12
N VAL A 114 1.50 -30.51 12.92
CA VAL A 114 1.11 -31.79 13.53
C VAL A 114 0.73 -32.85 12.51
N GLY A 115 0.66 -32.53 11.22
CA GLY A 115 0.40 -33.50 10.16
C GLY A 115 0.49 -32.91 8.76
N GLU A 116 0.73 -33.77 7.77
CA GLU A 116 0.82 -33.41 6.36
C GLU A 116 0.36 -34.54 5.45
N LYS A 117 -0.25 -34.18 4.32
CA LYS A 117 -0.62 -35.12 3.25
C LYS A 117 -0.35 -34.49 1.89
N LEU A 118 0.53 -35.11 1.11
CA LEU A 118 0.78 -34.73 -0.27
C LEU A 118 -0.38 -35.12 -1.20
N LEU A 119 -0.65 -34.30 -2.22
CA LEU A 119 -1.75 -34.44 -3.16
C LEU A 119 -1.27 -34.28 -4.63
N PRO A 120 -1.88 -35.01 -5.58
CA PRO A 120 -1.42 -35.02 -6.98
C PRO A 120 -1.65 -33.71 -7.73
N GLY A 121 -2.64 -32.90 -7.33
CA GLY A 121 -3.00 -31.61 -7.93
C GLY A 121 -2.65 -30.42 -7.06
N ASN A 122 -2.62 -29.24 -7.63
CA ASN A 122 -2.59 -28.02 -6.82
C ASN A 122 -3.89 -27.91 -6.01
N VAL A 123 -3.80 -27.35 -4.83
CA VAL A 123 -4.95 -27.18 -3.92
C VAL A 123 -5.03 -25.74 -3.45
N ASP A 124 -6.29 -25.28 -3.34
CA ASP A 124 -6.67 -24.01 -2.74
C ASP A 124 -8.05 -24.20 -2.07
N GLY A 125 -8.51 -23.25 -1.25
CA GLY A 125 -9.75 -23.45 -0.50
C GLY A 125 -9.68 -24.61 0.48
N CYS A 126 -10.00 -24.41 1.77
CA CYS A 126 -9.97 -25.47 2.77
C CYS A 126 -11.02 -25.24 3.85
N ALA A 127 -11.86 -26.27 4.10
CA ALA A 127 -12.80 -26.27 5.22
C ALA A 127 -12.95 -27.68 5.81
N VAL A 128 -13.50 -27.75 7.03
CA VAL A 128 -13.77 -29.02 7.71
C VAL A 128 -15.22 -29.07 8.17
N ILE A 129 -15.91 -30.17 7.83
CA ILE A 129 -17.27 -30.46 8.28
C ILE A 129 -17.35 -31.93 8.75
N GLY A 130 -17.88 -32.19 9.95
CA GLY A 130 -18.24 -33.51 10.38
C GLY A 130 -17.10 -34.57 10.29
N GLY A 131 -15.85 -34.13 10.53
CA GLY A 131 -14.70 -35.01 10.42
C GLY A 131 -14.13 -35.18 9.00
N THR A 132 -14.64 -34.45 8.02
CA THR A 132 -14.15 -34.43 6.63
C THR A 132 -13.50 -33.11 6.28
N ILE A 133 -12.28 -33.18 5.73
CA ILE A 133 -11.56 -32.06 5.16
C ILE A 133 -12.00 -31.94 3.69
N TYR A 134 -12.44 -30.73 3.30
CA TYR A 134 -12.77 -30.36 1.93
C TYR A 134 -11.67 -29.43 1.40
N TYR A 135 -11.26 -29.62 0.16
CA TYR A 135 -10.22 -28.81 -0.46
C TYR A 135 -10.50 -28.62 -1.95
N GLY A 136 -10.30 -27.40 -2.45
CA GLY A 136 -10.39 -27.09 -3.86
C GLY A 136 -9.24 -27.72 -4.64
N LEU A 137 -9.56 -28.39 -5.76
CA LEU A 137 -8.58 -28.94 -6.70
C LEU A 137 -8.60 -28.14 -8.00
N ASP A 138 -7.44 -28.09 -8.67
CA ASP A 138 -7.37 -27.53 -10.04
C ASP A 138 -8.53 -28.00 -10.93
N PRO A 139 -9.07 -27.13 -11.82
CA PRO A 139 -8.29 -26.62 -12.94
C PRO A 139 -8.06 -25.12 -12.88
N TYR A 140 -6.82 -24.70 -12.83
CA TYR A 140 -6.47 -23.31 -12.98
C TYR A 140 -6.45 -22.93 -14.45
N GLY A 141 -7.42 -22.18 -14.86
CA GLY A 141 -7.45 -21.59 -16.17
C GLY A 141 -8.09 -20.22 -16.12
N LYS A 142 -7.60 -19.29 -16.92
CA LYS A 142 -8.26 -18.00 -17.17
C LYS A 142 -9.58 -18.17 -17.92
N THR A 143 -9.90 -19.40 -18.36
CA THR A 143 -11.14 -19.71 -19.07
C THR A 143 -12.29 -19.82 -18.09
N PRO A 144 -13.40 -19.11 -18.28
CA PRO A 144 -14.57 -19.23 -17.44
C PRO A 144 -15.10 -20.66 -17.41
N HIS A 145 -15.45 -21.17 -16.22
CA HIS A 145 -16.06 -22.50 -16.04
C HIS A 145 -17.21 -22.44 -15.05
N ARG A 146 -18.09 -23.43 -15.07
CA ARG A 146 -19.35 -23.45 -14.30
C ARG A 146 -19.23 -24.19 -12.97
N GLY A 147 -18.14 -24.84 -12.71
CA GLY A 147 -17.94 -25.63 -11.52
C GLY A 147 -16.48 -25.86 -11.23
N CYS A 148 -16.22 -26.47 -10.10
CA CYS A 148 -14.88 -26.76 -9.61
C CYS A 148 -14.81 -28.17 -9.06
N LYS A 149 -13.62 -28.75 -9.08
CA LYS A 149 -13.35 -30.02 -8.42
C LYS A 149 -13.09 -29.77 -6.94
N ILE A 150 -13.79 -30.49 -6.08
CA ILE A 150 -13.58 -30.46 -4.63
C ILE A 150 -13.20 -31.87 -4.16
N GLY A 151 -12.00 -31.99 -3.60
CA GLY A 151 -11.53 -33.21 -2.97
C GLY A 151 -12.01 -33.30 -1.53
N ARG A 152 -12.11 -34.52 -1.03
CA ARG A 152 -12.52 -34.84 0.33
C ARG A 152 -11.57 -35.86 0.94
N MET A 153 -11.25 -35.69 2.20
CA MET A 153 -10.52 -36.69 3.00
C MET A 153 -10.95 -36.64 4.45
N SER A 154 -10.76 -37.76 5.17
CA SER A 154 -10.97 -37.80 6.60
C SER A 154 -9.86 -37.08 7.38
N LEU A 155 -10.04 -36.81 8.66
CA LEU A 155 -9.03 -36.14 9.50
C LEU A 155 -7.74 -36.96 9.67
N ASP A 156 -7.78 -38.27 9.44
CA ASP A 156 -6.63 -39.18 9.38
C ASP A 156 -6.05 -39.36 7.96
N PHE A 157 -6.43 -38.47 7.05
CA PHE A 157 -5.94 -38.37 5.66
C PHE A 157 -6.33 -39.54 4.75
N LYS A 158 -7.40 -40.29 5.05
CA LYS A 158 -7.96 -41.26 4.11
C LYS A 158 -8.74 -40.53 3.02
N ASP A 159 -8.43 -40.85 1.75
CA ASP A 159 -9.12 -40.29 0.60
C ASP A 159 -10.59 -40.73 0.57
N LEU A 160 -11.48 -39.75 0.39
CA LEU A 160 -12.92 -39.92 0.25
C LEU A 160 -13.44 -39.56 -1.14
N GLY A 161 -12.50 -39.30 -2.07
CA GLY A 161 -12.76 -39.00 -3.48
C GLY A 161 -12.97 -37.54 -3.81
N VAL A 162 -13.10 -37.28 -5.10
CA VAL A 162 -13.27 -35.96 -5.69
C VAL A 162 -14.65 -35.84 -6.31
N VAL A 163 -15.28 -34.67 -6.16
CA VAL A 163 -16.59 -34.36 -6.77
C VAL A 163 -16.44 -33.17 -7.69
N ASP A 164 -16.96 -33.32 -8.92
CA ASP A 164 -17.16 -32.18 -9.83
C ASP A 164 -18.44 -31.44 -9.40
N THR A 165 -18.34 -30.15 -9.11
CA THR A 165 -19.46 -29.33 -8.69
C THR A 165 -19.91 -28.41 -9.81
N ASP A 166 -21.21 -28.09 -9.89
CA ASP A 166 -21.77 -27.06 -10.78
C ASP A 166 -22.61 -26.10 -9.92
N HIS A 167 -22.24 -24.82 -9.92
CA HIS A 167 -22.96 -23.76 -9.22
C HIS A 167 -23.86 -22.92 -10.14
N GLY A 168 -24.00 -23.33 -11.40
CA GLY A 168 -24.92 -22.72 -12.37
C GLY A 168 -24.48 -21.41 -13.01
N GLY A 169 -23.44 -20.76 -12.49
CA GLY A 169 -22.86 -19.52 -13.03
C GLY A 169 -21.43 -19.72 -13.55
N GLN A 170 -20.68 -18.63 -13.69
CA GLN A 170 -19.29 -18.67 -14.17
C GLN A 170 -18.33 -18.17 -13.09
N CYS A 171 -17.21 -18.86 -12.95
CA CYS A 171 -16.07 -18.43 -12.12
C CYS A 171 -14.75 -18.67 -12.87
N HIS A 172 -13.65 -18.14 -12.32
CA HIS A 172 -12.28 -18.35 -12.78
C HIS A 172 -11.45 -18.90 -11.62
N TYR A 173 -10.37 -19.60 -11.91
CA TYR A 173 -9.36 -20.06 -10.95
C TYR A 173 -9.83 -21.02 -9.85
N GLY A 174 -11.00 -21.62 -9.95
CA GLY A 174 -11.49 -22.58 -8.96
C GLY A 174 -11.90 -21.95 -7.63
N VAL A 175 -12.02 -22.79 -6.61
CA VAL A 175 -12.37 -22.38 -5.25
C VAL A 175 -11.17 -21.71 -4.60
N GLN A 176 -11.35 -20.49 -4.09
CA GLN A 176 -10.29 -19.72 -3.42
C GLN A 176 -10.37 -19.83 -1.92
N THR A 177 -11.59 -19.75 -1.36
CA THR A 177 -11.81 -19.86 0.09
C THR A 177 -12.98 -20.77 0.37
N MET A 178 -13.00 -21.36 1.55
CA MET A 178 -14.09 -22.19 2.03
C MET A 178 -14.43 -21.90 3.49
N ALA A 179 -15.72 -21.90 3.81
CA ALA A 179 -16.20 -21.90 5.17
C ALA A 179 -17.33 -22.92 5.35
N ALA A 180 -17.58 -23.34 6.57
CA ALA A 180 -18.60 -24.34 6.86
C ALA A 180 -19.40 -23.97 8.11
N ASP A 181 -20.73 -24.12 8.07
CA ASP A 181 -21.63 -23.87 9.21
C ASP A 181 -22.02 -25.14 9.98
N GLY A 182 -21.32 -26.25 9.72
CA GLY A 182 -21.62 -27.55 10.28
C GLY A 182 -22.71 -28.34 9.51
N ARG A 183 -23.45 -27.69 8.62
CA ARG A 183 -24.50 -28.26 7.75
C ARG A 183 -24.15 -28.18 6.29
N ASP A 184 -23.55 -27.06 5.87
CA ASP A 184 -23.25 -26.75 4.49
C ASP A 184 -21.83 -26.20 4.34
N LEU A 185 -21.30 -26.38 3.12
CA LEU A 185 -20.04 -25.83 2.66
C LEU A 185 -20.32 -24.58 1.82
N PHE A 186 -19.64 -23.49 2.14
CA PHE A 186 -19.64 -22.25 1.37
C PHE A 186 -18.29 -22.10 0.67
N CYS A 187 -18.32 -21.93 -0.66
CA CYS A 187 -17.13 -21.82 -1.49
C CYS A 187 -17.05 -20.42 -2.09
N GLY A 188 -15.95 -19.72 -1.86
CA GLY A 188 -15.65 -18.40 -2.43
C GLY A 188 -14.84 -18.50 -3.72
N TYR A 189 -15.15 -17.64 -4.69
CA TYR A 189 -14.55 -17.62 -6.03
C TYR A 189 -14.10 -16.23 -6.44
N TYR A 190 -13.05 -16.15 -7.27
CA TYR A 190 -12.81 -14.96 -8.07
C TYR A 190 -13.89 -14.85 -9.15
N SER A 191 -14.63 -13.74 -9.16
CA SER A 191 -15.76 -13.56 -10.06
C SER A 191 -15.45 -12.60 -11.19
N PHE A 192 -15.22 -13.15 -12.39
CA PHE A 192 -15.04 -12.37 -13.62
C PHE A 192 -16.05 -12.77 -14.72
N GLY A 193 -17.09 -13.51 -14.38
CA GLY A 193 -18.08 -14.03 -15.32
C GLY A 193 -19.37 -13.20 -15.37
N ASN A 194 -20.28 -13.57 -16.27
CA ASN A 194 -21.61 -12.99 -16.37
C ASN A 194 -22.66 -14.12 -16.48
N PRO A 195 -23.54 -14.34 -15.48
CA PRO A 195 -23.52 -13.70 -14.15
C PRO A 195 -22.33 -14.22 -13.30
N PRO A 196 -21.70 -13.34 -12.50
CA PRO A 196 -20.62 -13.73 -11.64
C PRO A 196 -21.13 -14.53 -10.43
N VAL A 197 -20.52 -15.69 -10.14
CA VAL A 197 -20.69 -16.39 -8.87
C VAL A 197 -19.52 -16.05 -7.95
N ARG A 198 -19.80 -15.41 -6.83
CA ARG A 198 -18.80 -15.02 -5.82
C ARG A 198 -18.75 -15.99 -4.65
N CYS A 199 -19.89 -16.56 -4.31
CA CYS A 199 -20.03 -17.58 -3.28
C CYS A 199 -21.07 -18.60 -3.75
N ALA A 200 -20.79 -19.89 -3.52
CA ALA A 200 -21.77 -20.96 -3.71
C ALA A 200 -21.88 -21.82 -2.45
N ARG A 201 -23.09 -22.26 -2.13
CA ARG A 201 -23.42 -23.08 -0.97
C ARG A 201 -23.74 -24.48 -1.41
N PHE A 202 -23.09 -25.48 -0.85
CA PHE A 202 -23.28 -26.89 -1.15
C PHE A 202 -23.65 -27.71 0.11
N ALA A 203 -24.44 -28.77 -0.09
CA ALA A 203 -24.53 -29.83 0.91
C ALA A 203 -23.17 -30.55 1.08
N PRO A 204 -22.89 -31.24 2.19
CA PRO A 204 -21.61 -31.91 2.41
C PRO A 204 -21.29 -33.02 1.39
N ASP A 205 -22.29 -33.57 0.68
CA ASP A 205 -22.10 -34.52 -0.40
C ASP A 205 -21.65 -33.86 -1.72
N LEU A 206 -21.75 -32.53 -1.81
CA LEU A 206 -21.38 -31.67 -2.95
C LEU A 206 -22.22 -31.88 -4.22
N ARG A 207 -23.25 -32.70 -4.17
CA ARG A 207 -24.07 -33.05 -5.35
C ARG A 207 -25.06 -31.95 -5.73
N VAL A 208 -25.46 -31.14 -4.77
CA VAL A 208 -26.48 -30.10 -4.96
C VAL A 208 -25.97 -28.75 -4.51
N CYS A 209 -25.92 -27.80 -5.44
CA CYS A 209 -25.74 -26.39 -5.11
C CYS A 209 -27.06 -25.86 -4.51
N ARG A 210 -27.02 -25.45 -3.25
CA ARG A 210 -28.17 -24.94 -2.49
C ARG A 210 -28.39 -23.42 -2.64
N GLY A 211 -27.59 -22.76 -3.47
CA GLY A 211 -27.70 -21.34 -3.78
C GLY A 211 -26.37 -20.66 -3.99
N THR A 212 -26.45 -19.46 -4.55
CA THR A 212 -25.29 -18.59 -4.85
C THR A 212 -25.47 -17.23 -4.16
N PRO A 213 -25.33 -17.15 -2.83
CA PRO A 213 -25.52 -15.89 -2.10
C PRO A 213 -24.46 -14.87 -2.51
N MET A 214 -24.87 -13.59 -2.53
CA MET A 214 -24.01 -12.48 -2.92
C MET A 214 -23.09 -12.08 -1.77
N LEU A 215 -21.85 -12.59 -1.79
CA LEU A 215 -20.78 -12.21 -0.86
C LEU A 215 -19.43 -12.27 -1.57
N SER A 216 -18.64 -11.20 -1.49
CA SER A 216 -17.24 -11.22 -1.93
C SER A 216 -16.38 -11.79 -0.80
N CYS A 217 -15.87 -13.00 -0.98
CA CYS A 217 -15.17 -13.74 0.06
C CYS A 217 -13.88 -14.42 -0.42
N SER A 218 -13.32 -13.97 -1.54
CA SER A 218 -12.13 -14.59 -2.16
C SER A 218 -10.80 -14.32 -1.46
N GLU A 219 -10.75 -13.42 -0.47
CA GLU A 219 -9.50 -13.02 0.20
C GLU A 219 -9.37 -13.57 1.63
N GLY A 220 -10.42 -14.15 2.15
CA GLY A 220 -10.48 -14.72 3.48
C GLY A 220 -11.92 -14.76 3.94
N PHE A 221 -12.35 -15.95 4.32
CA PHE A 221 -13.73 -16.21 4.66
C PHE A 221 -13.79 -17.31 5.72
N GLY A 222 -14.47 -17.04 6.81
CA GLY A 222 -14.59 -18.00 7.91
C GLY A 222 -15.92 -17.91 8.62
N MET A 223 -16.32 -19.02 9.25
CA MET A 223 -17.47 -19.06 10.16
C MET A 223 -17.01 -18.74 11.59
N ILE A 224 -17.80 -17.98 12.31
CA ILE A 224 -17.53 -17.60 13.69
C ILE A 224 -18.20 -18.62 14.64
N PRO A 225 -17.46 -19.17 15.61
CA PRO A 225 -18.05 -20.04 16.63
C PRO A 225 -19.15 -19.34 17.43
N GLN A 226 -20.23 -20.05 17.74
CA GLN A 226 -21.36 -19.52 18.50
C GLN A 226 -20.96 -19.04 19.91
N GLU A 227 -19.90 -19.62 20.46
CA GLU A 227 -19.36 -19.26 21.77
C GLU A 227 -18.71 -17.88 21.77
N VAL A 228 -18.29 -17.40 20.59
CA VAL A 228 -17.67 -16.06 20.43
C VAL A 228 -18.72 -14.98 20.28
N PHE A 229 -19.60 -15.15 19.30
CA PHE A 229 -20.68 -14.21 19.02
C PHE A 229 -22.01 -15.00 18.89
N PRO A 230 -22.71 -15.21 20.00
CA PRO A 230 -23.99 -15.94 20.00
C PRO A 230 -25.02 -15.31 19.07
N SER A 231 -25.70 -16.15 18.27
CA SER A 231 -26.77 -15.74 17.37
C SER A 231 -27.68 -16.93 17.04
N GLU A 232 -28.93 -16.68 16.71
CA GLU A 232 -29.86 -17.68 16.18
C GLU A 232 -29.47 -18.15 14.77
N HIS A 233 -28.65 -17.38 14.06
CA HIS A 233 -28.19 -17.63 12.71
C HIS A 233 -26.69 -17.85 12.65
N PRO A 234 -26.16 -18.67 11.72
CA PRO A 234 -24.72 -18.80 11.49
C PRO A 234 -24.10 -17.43 11.15
N ARG A 235 -23.00 -17.11 11.81
CA ARG A 235 -22.23 -15.89 11.58
C ARG A 235 -20.92 -16.20 10.88
N PHE A 236 -20.58 -15.34 9.94
CA PHE A 236 -19.39 -15.42 9.12
C PHE A 236 -18.64 -14.11 9.14
N PHE A 237 -17.39 -14.15 8.75
CA PHE A 237 -16.61 -12.95 8.51
C PHE A 237 -15.86 -13.05 7.19
N THR A 238 -15.60 -11.89 6.60
CA THR A 238 -14.67 -11.73 5.47
C THR A 238 -13.51 -10.85 5.88
N VAL A 239 -12.38 -11.05 5.20
CA VAL A 239 -11.18 -10.23 5.36
C VAL A 239 -11.13 -9.20 4.24
N ASN A 240 -10.91 -7.94 4.58
CA ASN A 240 -10.79 -6.84 3.63
C ASN A 240 -9.47 -6.11 3.84
N ALA A 241 -8.64 -6.05 2.80
CA ALA A 241 -7.45 -5.22 2.78
C ALA A 241 -7.84 -3.76 2.49
N LEU A 242 -7.48 -2.82 3.38
CA LEU A 242 -7.90 -1.41 3.27
C LEU A 242 -6.94 -0.55 2.46
N ASN A 243 -5.70 -0.97 2.25
CA ASN A 243 -4.65 -0.18 1.59
C ASN A 243 -3.66 -1.01 0.79
N GLY A 244 -4.10 -2.11 0.23
CA GLY A 244 -3.30 -2.96 -0.65
C GLY A 244 -4.14 -3.52 -1.79
N ASN A 245 -3.53 -3.80 -2.94
CA ASN A 245 -4.19 -4.56 -3.99
C ASN A 245 -3.87 -6.04 -3.78
N CYS A 246 -4.84 -6.78 -3.28
CA CYS A 246 -4.73 -8.21 -3.05
C CYS A 246 -4.37 -9.04 -4.29
N HIS A 247 -4.48 -8.48 -5.49
CA HIS A 247 -4.30 -9.23 -6.74
C HIS A 247 -2.98 -8.95 -7.50
N LYS A 248 -2.10 -8.05 -7.00
CA LYS A 248 -0.86 -7.74 -7.71
C LYS A 248 0.39 -8.01 -6.87
N TRP A 249 1.03 -9.09 -7.16
CA TRP A 249 2.17 -9.75 -6.50
C TRP A 249 3.43 -8.90 -6.26
N HIS A 250 3.55 -7.68 -6.80
CA HIS A 250 4.83 -6.96 -6.84
C HIS A 250 4.81 -5.56 -6.23
N ALA A 251 3.71 -5.12 -5.64
CA ALA A 251 3.58 -3.72 -5.24
C ALA A 251 2.93 -3.49 -3.88
N MET A 252 3.17 -4.34 -2.91
CA MET A 252 2.84 -3.98 -1.53
C MET A 252 3.82 -2.91 -1.04
N THR A 253 3.56 -1.69 -1.45
CA THR A 253 4.32 -0.52 -1.04
C THR A 253 4.01 -0.10 0.39
N ASN A 254 2.91 -0.62 0.93
CA ASN A 254 2.50 -0.48 2.32
C ASN A 254 2.03 -1.84 2.84
N PRO A 255 2.39 -2.26 4.05
CA PRO A 255 1.81 -3.45 4.65
C PRO A 255 0.28 -3.31 4.67
N PRO A 256 -0.47 -4.36 4.36
CA PRO A 256 -1.93 -4.28 4.30
C PRO A 256 -2.49 -3.98 5.67
N GLN A 257 -3.41 -3.02 5.72
CA GLN A 257 -4.29 -2.87 6.86
C GLN A 257 -5.50 -3.75 6.65
N ILE A 258 -5.80 -4.58 7.62
CA ILE A 258 -6.86 -5.59 7.53
C ILE A 258 -8.03 -5.16 8.41
N ARG A 259 -9.22 -5.28 7.84
CA ARG A 259 -10.49 -5.15 8.53
C ARG A 259 -11.28 -6.44 8.37
N LEU A 260 -11.93 -6.88 9.42
CA LEU A 260 -12.93 -7.95 9.37
C LEU A 260 -14.31 -7.33 9.24
N ASP A 261 -15.09 -7.80 8.28
CA ASP A 261 -16.52 -7.50 8.14
C ASP A 261 -17.32 -8.75 8.48
N PHE A 262 -18.43 -8.59 9.22
CA PHE A 262 -19.20 -9.65 9.85
C PHE A 262 -20.60 -9.76 9.24
N TYR A 263 -21.08 -10.99 9.08
CA TYR A 263 -22.34 -11.29 8.41
C TYR A 263 -23.12 -12.36 9.16
N GLU A 264 -24.46 -12.23 9.17
CA GLU A 264 -25.37 -13.34 9.49
C GLU A 264 -25.89 -13.96 8.21
N TYR A 265 -25.89 -15.30 8.14
CA TYR A 265 -26.50 -16.02 7.03
C TYR A 265 -27.92 -16.44 7.41
N ARG A 266 -28.92 -15.80 6.79
CA ARG A 266 -30.35 -16.09 7.01
C ARG A 266 -31.12 -15.95 5.71
N ASN A 267 -32.18 -16.75 5.54
CA ASN A 267 -33.04 -16.71 4.36
C ASN A 267 -32.28 -16.83 3.02
N GLY A 268 -31.20 -17.63 3.00
CA GLY A 268 -30.39 -17.83 1.79
C GLY A 268 -29.44 -16.71 1.42
N GLN A 269 -29.31 -15.66 2.25
CA GLN A 269 -28.47 -14.47 1.98
C GLN A 269 -27.61 -14.09 3.19
N PHE A 270 -26.49 -13.39 2.92
CA PHE A 270 -25.66 -12.77 3.94
C PHE A 270 -26.18 -11.34 4.25
N HIS A 271 -26.35 -11.06 5.53
CA HIS A 271 -26.75 -9.76 6.04
C HIS A 271 -25.59 -9.16 6.83
N ASP A 272 -25.13 -7.99 6.43
CA ASP A 272 -24.05 -7.26 7.11
C ASP A 272 -24.47 -6.85 8.53
N VAL A 273 -23.75 -7.34 9.53
CA VAL A 273 -23.93 -7.04 10.96
C VAL A 273 -22.71 -6.32 11.54
N THR A 274 -21.89 -5.72 10.70
CA THR A 274 -20.67 -5.04 11.11
C THR A 274 -20.99 -3.66 11.69
N GLU A 275 -20.52 -3.41 12.92
CA GLU A 275 -20.38 -2.06 13.46
C GLU A 275 -18.99 -1.53 13.05
N ARG A 276 -18.96 -0.62 12.08
CA ARG A 276 -17.71 -0.02 11.61
C ARG A 276 -17.32 1.16 12.49
N GLY A 277 -16.42 0.91 13.44
CA GLY A 277 -15.79 1.96 14.24
C GLY A 277 -14.78 2.80 13.44
N THR A 278 -14.22 3.83 14.08
CA THR A 278 -13.06 4.55 13.52
C THR A 278 -11.84 3.62 13.54
N PRO A 279 -11.17 3.42 12.40
CA PRO A 279 -9.95 2.62 12.35
C PRO A 279 -8.89 3.18 13.32
N PRO A 280 -8.04 2.33 13.92
CA PRO A 280 -6.95 2.78 14.77
C PRO A 280 -5.99 3.66 13.97
N LEU A 281 -5.39 4.63 14.64
CA LEU A 281 -4.26 5.36 14.09
C LEU A 281 -3.04 4.45 14.01
N ILE A 282 -2.20 4.67 13.01
CA ILE A 282 -0.95 3.94 12.79
C ILE A 282 0.22 4.87 12.97
N THR A 283 1.40 4.33 13.29
CA THR A 283 2.60 5.15 13.41
C THR A 283 3.23 5.43 12.04
N ARG A 284 4.05 6.48 11.95
CA ARG A 284 4.80 6.79 10.71
C ARG A 284 5.76 5.66 10.29
N ASN A 285 6.10 4.74 11.17
CA ASN A 285 6.94 3.59 10.89
C ASN A 285 6.16 2.41 10.26
N ASP A 286 4.83 2.44 10.32
CA ASP A 286 3.96 1.37 9.85
C ASP A 286 3.57 1.52 8.38
N PHE A 287 3.92 2.61 7.72
CA PHE A 287 3.68 2.78 6.29
C PHE A 287 4.90 3.30 5.56
N ARG A 288 5.04 2.84 4.32
CA ARG A 288 6.11 3.33 3.45
C ARG A 288 5.83 4.77 3.04
N ALA A 289 6.89 5.58 3.06
CA ALA A 289 6.85 6.95 2.57
C ALA A 289 8.11 7.24 1.76
N SER A 290 7.95 7.54 0.46
CA SER A 290 8.95 8.21 -0.36
C SER A 290 8.54 9.67 -0.51
N ASP A 291 9.52 10.55 -0.55
CA ASP A 291 9.34 11.96 -0.91
C ASP A 291 8.17 12.61 -0.14
N PRO A 292 8.20 12.57 1.21
CA PRO A 292 7.06 12.97 2.02
C PRO A 292 6.87 14.49 1.96
N PHE A 293 5.65 14.94 1.67
CA PHE A 293 5.27 16.34 1.79
C PHE A 293 4.27 16.52 2.93
N ILE A 294 4.59 17.39 3.91
CA ILE A 294 3.75 17.65 5.09
C ILE A 294 3.20 19.08 5.03
N TYR A 295 1.89 19.18 4.97
CA TYR A 295 1.17 20.45 5.10
C TYR A 295 0.64 20.62 6.53
N THR A 296 0.95 21.76 7.16
CA THR A 296 0.42 22.15 8.47
C THR A 296 -0.86 22.96 8.27
N ASP A 297 -1.99 22.30 8.48
CA ASP A 297 -3.30 22.95 8.47
C ASP A 297 -3.58 23.56 9.85
N ARG A 298 -3.27 24.84 10.00
CA ARG A 298 -3.44 25.57 11.27
C ARG A 298 -4.91 25.77 11.64
N ALA A 299 -5.78 25.92 10.64
CA ALA A 299 -7.21 26.11 10.86
C ALA A 299 -7.86 24.84 11.40
N ALA A 300 -7.55 23.68 10.81
CA ALA A 300 -8.02 22.39 11.27
C ALA A 300 -7.22 21.80 12.45
N LYS A 301 -6.09 22.42 12.84
CA LYS A 301 -5.13 21.91 13.83
C LYS A 301 -4.66 20.49 13.51
N LEU A 302 -4.33 20.25 12.24
CA LEU A 302 -3.92 18.95 11.70
C LEU A 302 -2.65 19.11 10.85
N TYR A 303 -1.89 18.03 10.78
CA TYR A 303 -0.87 17.80 9.76
C TYR A 303 -1.44 16.88 8.69
N ARG A 304 -1.14 17.15 7.42
CA ARG A 304 -1.48 16.29 6.29
C ARG A 304 -0.20 15.87 5.60
N ILE A 305 0.03 14.56 5.46
CA ILE A 305 1.13 14.04 4.67
C ILE A 305 0.59 13.54 3.33
N TYR A 306 1.21 13.96 2.25
CA TYR A 306 0.90 13.53 0.88
C TYR A 306 1.96 12.56 0.41
N LEU A 307 1.53 11.42 -0.11
CA LEU A 307 2.38 10.31 -0.51
C LEU A 307 1.94 9.78 -1.87
N GLN A 308 2.91 9.41 -2.67
CA GLN A 308 2.70 8.83 -4.00
C GLN A 308 2.06 7.45 -3.96
N THR A 309 1.26 7.14 -5.00
CA THR A 309 0.79 5.79 -5.31
C THR A 309 1.15 5.41 -6.74
N HIS A 310 1.22 4.11 -7.02
CA HIS A 310 1.63 3.55 -8.30
C HIS A 310 0.42 2.93 -9.03
N ASP A 311 0.56 2.63 -10.32
CA ASP A 311 -0.49 1.98 -11.11
C ASP A 311 -0.87 0.58 -10.60
N THR A 312 0.02 -0.02 -9.81
CA THR A 312 -0.18 -1.31 -9.14
C THR A 312 -0.89 -1.23 -7.80
N ASP A 313 -1.08 -0.02 -7.26
CA ASP A 313 -1.80 0.17 -6.00
C ASP A 313 -3.32 0.05 -6.19
N VAL A 314 -4.05 -0.27 -5.13
CA VAL A 314 -5.52 -0.41 -5.14
C VAL A 314 -6.21 0.82 -5.74
N TYR A 315 -5.67 1.98 -5.45
CA TYR A 315 -6.22 3.25 -5.92
C TYR A 315 -5.67 3.68 -7.29
N GLY A 316 -4.73 2.89 -7.87
CA GLY A 316 -3.99 3.26 -9.07
C GLY A 316 -2.98 4.38 -8.83
N ALA A 317 -2.31 4.81 -9.91
CA ALA A 317 -1.34 5.90 -9.83
C ALA A 317 -2.00 7.22 -9.41
N GLY A 318 -1.42 7.87 -8.41
CA GLY A 318 -1.94 9.12 -7.87
C GLY A 318 -1.29 9.54 -6.56
N VAL A 319 -2.05 10.19 -5.70
CA VAL A 319 -1.60 10.66 -4.40
C VAL A 319 -2.61 10.27 -3.32
N GLN A 320 -2.11 9.69 -2.25
CA GLN A 320 -2.85 9.46 -1.03
C GLN A 320 -2.45 10.48 0.04
N MET A 321 -3.38 10.82 0.91
CA MET A 321 -3.17 11.70 2.06
C MET A 321 -3.50 10.95 3.34
N ARG A 322 -2.74 11.28 4.41
CA ARG A 322 -3.07 10.88 5.79
C ARG A 322 -3.06 12.11 6.68
N THR A 323 -3.79 12.07 7.78
CA THR A 323 -3.85 13.16 8.76
C THR A 323 -3.26 12.75 10.10
N SER A 324 -2.68 13.72 10.82
CA SER A 324 -2.13 13.53 12.16
C SER A 324 -2.37 14.77 13.02
N LYS A 325 -2.47 14.59 14.34
CA LYS A 325 -2.49 15.68 15.32
C LYS A 325 -1.14 15.90 15.99
N ASP A 326 -0.25 14.91 15.94
CA ASP A 326 0.98 14.85 16.74
C ASP A 326 2.25 14.47 15.94
N LEU A 327 2.14 14.26 14.62
CA LEU A 327 3.23 13.79 13.74
C LEU A 327 3.72 12.36 14.03
N LEU A 328 3.14 11.68 15.00
CA LEU A 328 3.49 10.31 15.39
C LEU A 328 2.43 9.32 14.91
N HIS A 329 1.15 9.65 15.12
CA HIS A 329 0.01 8.81 14.81
C HIS A 329 -0.77 9.39 13.63
N TRP A 330 -1.02 8.56 12.63
CA TRP A 330 -1.59 8.94 11.35
C TRP A 330 -2.86 8.16 11.03
N SER A 331 -3.78 8.78 10.35
CA SER A 331 -4.99 8.13 9.85
C SER A 331 -4.68 7.06 8.80
N LEU A 332 -5.67 6.24 8.47
CA LEU A 332 -5.68 5.47 7.22
C LEU A 332 -5.58 6.41 6.00
N PRO A 333 -5.08 5.91 4.84
CA PRO A 333 -4.94 6.73 3.65
C PRO A 333 -6.28 7.09 3.04
N THR A 334 -6.36 8.29 2.51
CA THR A 334 -7.45 8.74 1.63
C THR A 334 -6.84 9.11 0.28
N GLN A 335 -7.40 8.57 -0.81
CA GLN A 335 -6.98 8.95 -2.16
C GLN A 335 -7.46 10.37 -2.49
N VAL A 336 -6.52 11.29 -2.68
CA VAL A 336 -6.82 12.70 -2.97
C VAL A 336 -6.60 13.10 -4.43
N LEU A 337 -5.76 12.35 -5.13
CA LEU A 337 -5.53 12.48 -6.57
C LEU A 337 -5.48 11.10 -7.22
N ARG A 338 -6.23 10.93 -8.30
CA ARG A 338 -6.10 9.80 -9.23
C ARG A 338 -5.68 10.33 -10.60
N VAL A 339 -4.54 9.87 -11.10
CA VAL A 339 -4.07 10.29 -12.43
C VAL A 339 -4.96 9.67 -13.51
N PRO A 340 -5.50 10.44 -14.45
CA PRO A 340 -6.34 9.91 -15.51
C PRO A 340 -5.61 8.88 -16.39
N ALA A 341 -6.31 7.81 -16.79
CA ALA A 341 -5.75 6.70 -17.57
C ALA A 341 -5.11 7.14 -18.89
N LYS A 342 -5.59 8.23 -19.51
CA LYS A 342 -5.02 8.80 -20.74
C LYS A 342 -3.54 9.20 -20.60
N ARG A 343 -3.07 9.46 -19.37
CA ARG A 343 -1.66 9.82 -19.08
C ARG A 343 -0.72 8.62 -19.14
N LYS A 344 -1.23 7.40 -19.21
CA LYS A 344 -0.41 6.16 -19.19
C LYS A 344 0.61 6.17 -18.05
N CYS A 345 0.19 6.65 -16.88
CA CYS A 345 1.03 6.78 -15.71
C CYS A 345 1.40 5.41 -15.13
N SER A 346 2.68 5.14 -14.90
CA SER A 346 3.15 3.99 -14.14
C SER A 346 3.30 4.33 -12.66
N SER A 347 3.72 5.56 -12.37
CA SER A 347 3.95 6.03 -10.99
C SER A 347 3.89 7.55 -10.91
N VAL A 348 3.38 8.02 -9.79
CA VAL A 348 3.52 9.42 -9.38
C VAL A 348 4.72 9.51 -8.43
N TRP A 349 5.54 10.55 -8.56
CA TRP A 349 6.69 10.81 -7.71
C TRP A 349 6.57 12.20 -7.09
N ALA A 350 7.13 12.36 -5.90
CA ALA A 350 7.30 13.63 -5.20
C ALA A 350 6.08 14.57 -5.28
N PRO A 351 4.91 14.16 -4.78
CA PRO A 351 3.75 15.05 -4.78
C PRO A 351 3.93 16.14 -3.72
N GLU A 352 3.83 17.40 -4.12
CA GLU A 352 3.84 18.55 -3.23
C GLU A 352 2.52 19.33 -3.31
N MET A 353 1.92 19.64 -2.17
CA MET A 353 0.67 20.39 -2.09
C MET A 353 0.90 21.80 -1.57
N HIS A 354 0.59 22.80 -2.39
CA HIS A 354 0.77 24.23 -2.10
C HIS A 354 -0.55 24.98 -2.09
N ALA A 355 -0.75 25.86 -1.11
CA ALA A 355 -1.86 26.79 -1.07
C ALA A 355 -1.46 28.09 -1.79
N TYR A 356 -2.29 28.53 -2.75
CA TYR A 356 -2.06 29.75 -3.50
C TYR A 356 -3.38 30.38 -3.94
N ASN A 357 -3.54 31.69 -3.70
CA ASN A 357 -4.74 32.46 -4.08
C ASN A 357 -6.07 31.79 -3.67
N GLY A 358 -6.13 31.26 -2.43
CA GLY A 358 -7.34 30.64 -1.88
C GLY A 358 -7.70 29.27 -2.47
N LYS A 359 -6.80 28.65 -3.22
CA LYS A 359 -6.93 27.30 -3.78
C LYS A 359 -5.72 26.44 -3.39
N TYR A 360 -5.83 25.13 -3.64
CA TYR A 360 -4.80 24.15 -3.36
C TYR A 360 -4.32 23.51 -4.65
N TYR A 361 -3.01 23.45 -4.82
CA TYR A 361 -2.38 22.93 -6.02
C TYR A 361 -1.44 21.78 -5.68
N MET A 362 -1.58 20.67 -6.39
CA MET A 362 -0.71 19.52 -6.27
C MET A 362 0.25 19.51 -7.45
N PHE A 363 1.54 19.66 -7.17
CA PHE A 363 2.62 19.47 -8.12
C PHE A 363 3.04 18.00 -8.03
N ALA A 364 2.88 17.26 -9.12
CA ALA A 364 3.12 15.82 -9.11
C ALA A 364 3.92 15.40 -10.34
N THR A 365 5.06 14.77 -10.13
CA THR A 365 5.86 14.19 -11.21
C THR A 365 5.22 12.91 -11.68
N ILE A 366 4.82 12.85 -12.95
CA ILE A 366 4.26 11.67 -13.58
C ILE A 366 5.34 10.97 -14.39
N SER A 367 5.62 9.72 -14.08
CA SER A 367 6.42 8.80 -14.89
C SER A 367 5.50 7.93 -15.73
N THR A 368 5.70 7.91 -17.05
CA THR A 368 4.83 7.14 -17.94
C THR A 368 5.22 5.67 -18.00
N GLN A 369 4.30 4.81 -18.43
CA GLN A 369 4.54 3.39 -18.65
C GLN A 369 5.57 3.20 -19.77
N LYS A 370 6.48 2.24 -19.61
CA LYS A 370 7.49 1.90 -20.61
C LYS A 370 6.83 1.57 -21.96
N GLY A 371 7.32 2.21 -23.01
CA GLY A 371 6.79 2.02 -24.38
C GLY A 371 5.46 2.73 -24.67
N ALA A 372 4.87 3.44 -23.70
CA ALA A 372 3.64 4.23 -23.92
C ALA A 372 3.87 5.49 -24.76
N PHE A 373 5.08 6.02 -24.76
CA PHE A 373 5.54 7.17 -25.53
C PHE A 373 6.95 6.91 -26.07
N PRO A 374 7.39 7.61 -27.12
CA PRO A 374 8.78 7.57 -27.57
C PRO A 374 9.75 7.91 -26.44
N GLU A 375 10.91 7.25 -26.41
CA GLU A 375 11.98 7.60 -25.48
C GLU A 375 12.51 9.02 -25.77
N LEU A 376 12.78 9.77 -24.70
CA LEU A 376 13.35 11.09 -24.82
C LEU A 376 14.82 11.02 -25.28
N PRO A 377 15.31 11.96 -26.12
CA PRO A 377 16.68 11.97 -26.59
C PRO A 377 17.65 12.25 -25.43
N VAL A 378 18.89 11.78 -25.57
CA VAL A 378 20.01 12.26 -24.74
C VAL A 378 20.39 13.66 -25.22
N LEU A 379 20.48 14.61 -24.31
CA LEU A 379 20.81 16.00 -24.66
C LEU A 379 22.32 16.31 -24.49
N GLU A 380 23.04 15.51 -23.71
CA GLU A 380 24.49 15.64 -23.53
C GLU A 380 25.22 14.38 -24.02
N PRO A 381 26.15 14.49 -24.99
CA PRO A 381 26.95 13.37 -25.47
C PRO A 381 28.01 12.95 -24.43
N GLY A 382 28.47 11.70 -24.46
CA GLY A 382 29.55 11.18 -23.63
C GLY A 382 29.42 9.70 -23.32
N ASP A 383 30.48 9.13 -22.74
CA ASP A 383 30.55 7.75 -22.26
C ASP A 383 29.90 7.63 -20.87
N TRP A 384 28.60 7.47 -20.86
CA TRP A 384 27.84 7.17 -19.66
C TRP A 384 26.77 6.12 -19.95
N LYS A 385 26.40 5.36 -18.93
CA LYS A 385 25.43 4.29 -19.11
C LYS A 385 24.09 4.83 -19.53
N LYS A 386 23.67 4.48 -20.74
CA LYS A 386 22.33 4.83 -21.25
C LYS A 386 21.28 4.14 -20.39
N ILE A 387 20.41 4.93 -19.78
CA ILE A 387 19.26 4.45 -19.01
C ILE A 387 18.01 4.73 -19.84
N ALA A 388 17.07 3.76 -19.91
CA ALA A 388 15.79 3.96 -20.57
C ALA A 388 15.08 5.19 -19.97
N ARG A 389 14.60 6.08 -20.84
CA ARG A 389 14.05 7.38 -20.45
C ARG A 389 12.56 7.40 -20.74
N PRO A 390 11.73 6.99 -19.78
CA PRO A 390 10.30 7.21 -19.91
C PRO A 390 10.02 8.73 -19.96
N LYS A 391 9.00 9.14 -20.68
CA LYS A 391 8.52 10.52 -20.61
C LYS A 391 8.13 10.79 -19.15
N ARG A 392 8.72 11.85 -18.58
CA ARG A 392 8.51 12.25 -17.20
C ARG A 392 8.44 13.77 -17.11
N GLY A 393 7.58 14.28 -16.24
CA GLY A 393 7.46 15.71 -15.99
C GLY A 393 6.52 15.98 -14.83
N THR A 394 6.48 17.23 -14.37
CA THR A 394 5.58 17.67 -13.32
C THR A 394 4.31 18.27 -13.92
N TRP A 395 3.16 17.74 -13.52
CA TRP A 395 1.83 18.27 -13.81
C TRP A 395 1.27 18.97 -12.57
N ILE A 396 0.41 19.95 -12.82
CA ILE A 396 -0.29 20.66 -11.75
C ILE A 396 -1.74 20.24 -11.74
N TYR A 397 -2.22 19.85 -10.57
CA TYR A 397 -3.61 19.55 -10.27
C TYR A 397 -4.15 20.57 -9.28
N ARG A 398 -5.47 20.81 -9.25
CA ARG A 398 -6.10 21.79 -8.36
C ARG A 398 -7.26 21.21 -7.62
N ALA A 399 -7.47 21.70 -6.39
CA ALA A 399 -8.63 21.42 -5.55
C ALA A 399 -9.08 22.68 -4.80
N ASP A 400 -10.31 22.64 -4.28
CA ASP A 400 -10.86 23.68 -3.41
C ASP A 400 -10.58 23.42 -1.92
N SER A 401 -10.09 22.22 -1.60
CA SER A 401 -9.74 21.76 -0.25
C SER A 401 -8.38 21.05 -0.26
N PRO A 402 -7.59 21.09 0.83
CA PRO A 402 -6.36 20.31 0.97
C PRO A 402 -6.63 18.79 0.98
N GLU A 403 -7.88 18.38 1.17
CA GLU A 403 -8.33 16.98 1.13
C GLU A 403 -8.68 16.50 -0.28
N GLY A 404 -8.56 17.39 -1.29
CA GLY A 404 -8.97 17.10 -2.66
C GLY A 404 -10.50 17.11 -2.86
N PRO A 405 -11.02 16.40 -3.87
CA PRO A 405 -10.24 15.71 -4.89
C PRO A 405 -9.49 16.69 -5.79
N PHE A 406 -8.21 16.36 -6.06
CA PHE A 406 -7.41 17.12 -7.01
C PHE A 406 -7.71 16.67 -8.43
N THR A 407 -7.97 17.64 -9.31
CA THR A 407 -8.28 17.42 -10.73
C THR A 407 -7.23 18.08 -11.63
N GLU A 408 -7.06 17.60 -12.85
CA GLU A 408 -6.10 18.17 -13.81
C GLU A 408 -6.32 19.70 -13.96
N TRP A 409 -5.23 20.45 -13.82
CA TRP A 409 -5.23 21.90 -13.97
C TRP A 409 -4.35 22.34 -15.12
N SER A 410 -3.09 21.88 -15.19
CA SER A 410 -2.27 22.04 -16.40
C SER A 410 -2.63 20.98 -17.43
N ALA A 411 -2.74 21.38 -18.69
CA ALA A 411 -3.03 20.46 -19.80
C ALA A 411 -1.85 19.52 -20.09
N GLU A 412 -0.62 20.05 -19.94
CA GLU A 412 0.64 19.36 -20.18
C GLU A 412 1.58 19.49 -18.96
N SER A 413 2.70 18.78 -18.99
CA SER A 413 3.78 19.01 -18.03
C SER A 413 4.33 20.43 -18.19
N ILE A 414 4.64 21.08 -17.08
CA ILE A 414 5.11 22.48 -17.11
C ILE A 414 6.49 22.64 -17.77
N PRO A 415 7.49 21.74 -17.53
CA PRO A 415 8.76 21.79 -18.28
C PRO A 415 8.55 21.49 -19.75
N PRO A 416 9.51 21.83 -20.63
CA PRO A 416 9.44 21.51 -22.04
C PRO A 416 9.12 20.04 -22.28
N PRO A 417 8.30 19.71 -23.30
CA PRO A 417 7.78 18.35 -23.48
C PRO A 417 8.84 17.32 -23.89
N ASP A 418 10.00 17.77 -24.37
CA ASP A 418 11.17 16.97 -24.75
C ASP A 418 12.20 16.79 -23.59
N TRP A 419 11.92 17.39 -22.43
CA TRP A 419 12.74 17.23 -21.23
C TRP A 419 12.21 16.13 -20.34
N SER A 420 13.13 15.32 -19.79
CA SER A 420 12.86 14.45 -18.65
C SER A 420 13.10 15.23 -17.36
N THR A 421 12.03 15.54 -16.64
CA THR A 421 12.10 16.39 -15.46
C THR A 421 11.36 15.78 -14.30
N LEU A 422 11.75 16.14 -13.08
CA LEU A 422 11.14 15.61 -11.86
C LEU A 422 11.15 16.65 -10.73
N ASP A 423 10.33 16.40 -9.70
CA ASP A 423 10.31 17.07 -8.41
C ASP A 423 10.07 18.58 -8.50
N GLY A 424 9.02 18.95 -9.21
CA GLY A 424 8.64 20.36 -9.31
C GLY A 424 8.08 20.88 -7.98
N THR A 425 8.75 21.90 -7.40
CA THR A 425 8.32 22.64 -6.22
C THR A 425 7.86 24.05 -6.57
N PHE A 426 6.98 24.61 -5.77
CA PHE A 426 6.37 25.93 -6.00
C PHE A 426 7.08 27.03 -5.23
N TRP A 427 7.28 28.17 -5.90
CA TRP A 427 7.85 29.37 -5.29
C TRP A 427 7.17 30.63 -5.79
N VAL A 428 7.06 31.65 -4.93
CA VAL A 428 6.61 32.97 -5.32
C VAL A 428 7.71 33.98 -5.01
N GLU A 429 8.13 34.74 -6.02
CA GLU A 429 9.08 35.85 -5.89
C GLU A 429 8.53 37.10 -6.51
N ASP A 430 8.53 38.22 -5.79
CA ASP A 430 8.02 39.51 -6.23
C ASP A 430 6.60 39.43 -6.84
N GLY A 431 5.74 38.61 -6.22
CA GLY A 431 4.36 38.39 -6.68
C GLY A 431 4.22 37.48 -7.92
N LYS A 432 5.32 36.99 -8.48
CA LYS A 432 5.32 36.08 -9.63
C LYS A 432 5.49 34.63 -9.17
N PRO A 433 4.65 33.71 -9.67
CA PRO A 433 4.80 32.29 -9.36
C PRO A 433 5.88 31.65 -10.24
N TYR A 434 6.63 30.72 -9.66
CA TYR A 434 7.65 29.91 -10.32
C TYR A 434 7.48 28.45 -9.94
N MET A 435 7.96 27.56 -10.81
CA MET A 435 8.26 26.18 -10.49
C MET A 435 9.78 25.99 -10.56
N VAL A 436 10.36 25.38 -9.51
CA VAL A 436 11.74 24.91 -9.50
C VAL A 436 11.72 23.39 -9.58
N PHE A 437 12.55 22.80 -10.43
CA PHE A 437 12.52 21.37 -10.74
C PHE A 437 13.89 20.83 -11.14
N CYS A 438 14.04 19.54 -11.17
CA CYS A 438 15.24 18.86 -11.64
C CYS A 438 15.10 18.49 -13.12
N HIS A 439 16.05 18.93 -13.97
CA HIS A 439 16.26 18.34 -15.29
C HIS A 439 17.12 17.09 -15.09
N GLU A 440 16.55 15.93 -15.41
CA GLU A 440 17.01 14.65 -14.93
C GLU A 440 18.36 14.23 -15.53
N TRP A 441 19.26 13.78 -14.69
CA TRP A 441 20.60 13.29 -15.06
C TRP A 441 20.58 12.11 -16.03
N THR A 442 19.47 11.42 -16.18
CA THR A 442 19.32 10.36 -17.21
C THR A 442 19.27 10.93 -18.61
N GLN A 443 19.01 12.22 -18.77
CA GLN A 443 18.97 12.94 -20.05
C GLN A 443 20.15 13.89 -20.24
N VAL A 444 20.63 14.54 -19.17
CA VAL A 444 21.67 15.57 -19.23
C VAL A 444 22.97 15.20 -18.51
N ARG A 445 23.13 13.94 -18.06
CA ARG A 445 24.28 13.41 -17.33
C ARG A 445 24.58 14.12 -16.00
N ASP A 446 24.80 15.42 -16.04
CA ASP A 446 24.96 16.28 -14.86
C ASP A 446 23.62 16.96 -14.58
N GLY A 447 22.86 16.39 -13.65
CA GLY A 447 21.54 16.89 -13.29
C GLY A 447 21.55 18.39 -13.04
N ARG A 448 20.51 19.09 -13.51
CA ARG A 448 20.40 20.53 -13.40
C ARG A 448 19.24 20.89 -12.48
N MET A 449 19.47 21.86 -11.61
CA MET A 449 18.40 22.56 -10.92
C MET A 449 17.95 23.72 -11.81
N VAL A 450 16.66 23.79 -12.13
CA VAL A 450 16.11 24.69 -13.14
C VAL A 450 14.88 25.38 -12.55
N ALA A 451 14.64 26.62 -12.95
CA ALA A 451 13.42 27.35 -12.63
C ALA A 451 12.70 27.81 -13.89
N VAL A 452 11.38 27.90 -13.83
CA VAL A 452 10.55 28.50 -14.87
C VAL A 452 9.46 29.35 -14.23
N GLN A 453 9.21 30.53 -14.76
CA GLN A 453 8.08 31.35 -14.34
C GLN A 453 6.77 30.69 -14.80
N LEU A 454 5.77 30.67 -13.94
CA LEU A 454 4.42 30.21 -14.25
C LEU A 454 3.49 31.38 -14.60
N THR A 455 2.43 31.07 -15.33
CA THR A 455 1.29 31.97 -15.44
C THR A 455 0.64 32.21 -14.07
N PRO A 456 0.01 33.39 -13.83
CA PRO A 456 -0.60 33.68 -12.52
C PRO A 456 -1.65 32.66 -12.06
N ASP A 457 -2.27 31.94 -12.99
CA ASP A 457 -3.25 30.87 -12.74
C ASP A 457 -2.60 29.48 -12.60
N LEU A 458 -1.27 29.39 -12.72
CA LEU A 458 -0.47 28.16 -12.64
C LEU A 458 -0.81 27.09 -13.71
N LYS A 459 -1.37 27.46 -14.86
CA LYS A 459 -1.72 26.47 -15.89
C LYS A 459 -0.58 26.12 -16.84
N SER A 460 0.38 27.01 -16.99
CA SER A 460 1.48 26.85 -17.94
C SER A 460 2.71 27.65 -17.52
N ALA A 461 3.83 27.39 -18.18
CA ALA A 461 4.99 28.29 -18.14
C ALA A 461 4.67 29.64 -18.77
N ALA A 462 5.23 30.73 -18.22
CA ALA A 462 5.12 32.11 -18.70
C ALA A 462 6.44 32.61 -19.27
N GLY A 463 7.44 31.77 -19.44
CA GLY A 463 8.75 32.11 -19.98
C GLY A 463 9.61 30.87 -20.21
N GLU A 464 10.84 31.08 -20.67
CA GLU A 464 11.79 30.00 -20.85
C GLU A 464 12.37 29.51 -19.51
N PRO A 465 12.63 28.20 -19.34
CA PRO A 465 13.36 27.70 -18.20
C PRO A 465 14.79 28.24 -18.15
N PHE A 466 15.29 28.48 -16.93
CA PHE A 466 16.68 28.91 -16.72
C PHE A 466 17.36 28.05 -15.66
N GLU A 467 18.63 27.73 -15.94
CA GLU A 467 19.45 26.89 -15.04
C GLU A 467 19.86 27.71 -13.80
N LEU A 468 19.74 27.12 -12.62
CA LEU A 468 20.17 27.69 -11.35
C LEU A 468 21.58 27.19 -10.99
N PHE A 469 21.78 25.88 -11.04
CA PHE A 469 23.08 25.23 -10.83
C PHE A 469 23.03 23.75 -11.30
N ARG A 470 24.20 23.11 -11.30
CA ARG A 470 24.35 21.69 -11.62
C ARG A 470 24.72 20.87 -10.39
N ALA A 471 24.43 19.58 -10.41
CA ALA A 471 24.77 18.66 -9.33
C ALA A 471 26.28 18.60 -9.05
N SER A 472 27.12 18.76 -10.07
CA SER A 472 28.59 18.80 -9.96
C SER A 472 29.14 20.08 -9.30
N SER A 473 28.34 21.13 -9.09
CA SER A 473 28.78 22.38 -8.45
C SER A 473 29.14 22.22 -6.96
N ARG A 474 28.73 21.13 -6.32
CA ARG A 474 29.04 20.86 -4.91
C ARG A 474 30.48 20.37 -4.72
N PRO A 475 31.16 20.69 -3.60
CA PRO A 475 32.57 20.37 -3.38
C PRO A 475 32.88 18.87 -3.34
N ASP A 476 31.93 18.04 -2.91
CA ASP A 476 32.06 16.59 -2.78
C ASP A 476 31.43 15.81 -3.93
N ALA A 477 31.22 16.48 -5.08
CA ALA A 477 30.56 15.88 -6.23
C ALA A 477 31.35 14.67 -6.77
N LYS A 478 30.68 13.53 -6.80
CA LYS A 478 31.17 12.33 -7.48
C LYS A 478 30.04 11.75 -8.33
N PRO A 479 30.36 11.26 -9.53
CA PRO A 479 29.37 10.58 -10.33
C PRO A 479 28.91 9.29 -9.64
N ASP A 480 27.69 8.89 -9.91
CA ASP A 480 27.17 7.58 -9.50
C ASP A 480 27.76 6.43 -10.33
N ALA A 481 27.29 5.20 -10.12
CA ALA A 481 27.74 4.01 -10.86
C ALA A 481 27.42 4.08 -12.37
N ASN A 482 26.59 5.01 -12.81
CA ASN A 482 26.26 5.24 -14.21
C ASN A 482 27.04 6.42 -14.82
N ALA A 483 28.01 6.97 -14.10
CA ALA A 483 28.77 8.17 -14.44
C ALA A 483 27.88 9.45 -14.56
N THR A 484 26.81 9.51 -13.75
CA THR A 484 25.88 10.64 -13.71
C THR A 484 25.93 11.36 -12.36
N HIS A 485 25.49 12.63 -12.33
CA HIS A 485 25.33 13.41 -11.11
C HIS A 485 23.86 13.72 -10.85
N VAL A 486 23.36 13.29 -9.69
CA VAL A 486 21.93 13.37 -9.32
C VAL A 486 21.60 14.75 -8.77
N THR A 487 20.53 15.37 -9.26
CA THR A 487 19.78 16.43 -8.57
C THR A 487 18.39 15.93 -8.25
N ASP A 488 17.89 16.19 -7.03
CA ASP A 488 16.63 15.65 -6.56
C ASP A 488 16.01 16.55 -5.48
N GLY A 489 14.68 16.58 -5.37
CA GLY A 489 13.92 17.17 -4.29
C GLY A 489 14.27 18.62 -3.93
N PRO A 490 14.17 19.62 -4.83
CA PRO A 490 14.36 21.02 -4.48
C PRO A 490 13.25 21.51 -3.56
N PHE A 491 13.62 22.25 -2.52
CA PHE A 491 12.67 22.95 -1.64
C PHE A 491 13.20 24.31 -1.23
N LEU A 492 12.47 25.38 -1.54
CA LEU A 492 12.91 26.75 -1.26
C LEU A 492 12.42 27.23 0.10
N TYR A 493 13.25 28.01 0.77
CA TYR A 493 12.98 28.56 2.07
C TYR A 493 13.54 29.98 2.24
N ARG A 494 12.71 30.89 2.73
CA ARG A 494 13.16 32.22 3.15
C ARG A 494 13.48 32.18 4.64
N SER A 495 14.76 32.34 4.98
CA SER A 495 15.23 32.32 6.36
C SER A 495 14.80 33.57 7.14
N HIS A 496 14.98 33.53 8.46
CA HIS A 496 14.59 34.63 9.34
C HIS A 496 15.30 35.96 9.04
N ASN A 497 16.50 35.93 8.46
CA ASN A 497 17.24 37.13 8.05
C ASN A 497 16.98 37.56 6.59
N GLY A 498 16.05 36.89 5.91
CA GLY A 498 15.67 37.19 4.52
C GLY A 498 16.52 36.49 3.44
N SER A 499 17.52 35.66 3.80
CA SER A 499 18.29 34.90 2.83
C SER A 499 17.40 33.86 2.12
N LEU A 500 17.56 33.71 0.81
CA LEU A 500 16.91 32.67 0.05
C LEU A 500 17.78 31.41 0.06
N LEU A 501 17.25 30.34 0.62
CA LEU A 501 17.89 29.03 0.73
C LEU A 501 17.13 28.01 -0.10
N MET A 502 17.85 27.00 -0.63
CA MET A 502 17.27 25.84 -1.26
C MET A 502 17.87 24.59 -0.62
N LEU A 503 16.98 23.70 -0.13
CA LEU A 503 17.34 22.34 0.19
C LEU A 503 17.20 21.50 -1.07
N TRP A 504 18.07 20.51 -1.23
CA TRP A 504 18.03 19.59 -2.35
C TRP A 504 18.80 18.31 -2.01
N SER A 505 18.63 17.27 -2.80
CA SER A 505 19.27 15.96 -2.56
C SER A 505 20.15 15.53 -3.71
N SER A 506 21.15 14.74 -3.34
CA SER A 506 22.04 14.07 -4.28
C SER A 506 22.66 12.82 -3.63
N THR A 507 23.43 12.07 -4.40
CA THR A 507 24.21 10.94 -3.89
C THR A 507 25.56 11.39 -3.37
N CYS A 508 26.00 10.85 -2.25
CA CYS A 508 27.33 11.05 -1.69
C CYS A 508 27.96 9.70 -1.31
N LYS A 509 29.14 9.72 -0.68
CA LYS A 509 29.86 8.49 -0.30
C LYS A 509 29.05 7.55 0.61
N THR A 510 28.23 8.11 1.46
CA THR A 510 27.41 7.39 2.47
C THR A 510 26.00 7.03 2.00
N GLY A 511 25.65 7.32 0.75
CA GLY A 511 24.33 7.08 0.18
C GLY A 511 23.62 8.34 -0.30
N TYR A 512 22.35 8.48 0.01
CA TYR A 512 21.54 9.65 -0.35
C TYR A 512 21.64 10.73 0.74
N CYS A 513 21.83 11.98 0.32
CA CYS A 513 22.21 13.09 1.19
C CYS A 513 21.36 14.34 0.94
N VAL A 514 21.23 15.20 1.96
CA VAL A 514 20.61 16.52 1.86
C VAL A 514 21.66 17.61 1.89
N TYR A 515 21.53 18.55 0.95
CA TYR A 515 22.31 19.78 0.86
C TYR A 515 21.43 20.99 1.09
N VAL A 516 22.01 22.04 1.66
CA VAL A 516 21.47 23.40 1.63
C VAL A 516 22.38 24.28 0.79
N THR A 517 21.80 25.12 -0.04
CA THR A 517 22.52 26.14 -0.82
C THR A 517 21.82 27.49 -0.68
N ARG A 518 22.56 28.57 -0.82
CA ARG A 518 22.05 29.93 -0.68
C ARG A 518 22.17 30.71 -1.99
N SER A 519 21.15 31.49 -2.31
CA SER A 519 21.26 32.53 -3.35
C SER A 519 22.08 33.69 -2.80
N GLU A 520 23.15 34.06 -3.47
CA GLU A 520 24.03 35.18 -3.07
C GLU A 520 23.30 36.54 -3.13
N THR A 521 22.40 36.70 -4.09
CA THR A 521 21.61 37.93 -4.26
C THR A 521 20.30 37.92 -3.47
N GLY A 522 19.93 36.78 -2.88
CA GLY A 522 18.61 36.57 -2.27
C GLY A 522 17.46 36.43 -3.28
N LYS A 523 17.77 36.37 -4.60
CA LYS A 523 16.82 36.17 -5.70
C LYS A 523 16.92 34.76 -6.26
N LEU A 524 15.84 34.30 -6.88
CA LEU A 524 15.77 32.97 -7.50
C LEU A 524 16.83 32.75 -8.57
N THR A 525 17.13 33.79 -9.32
CA THR A 525 18.16 33.77 -10.38
C THR A 525 19.58 33.54 -9.89
N GLY A 526 19.83 33.64 -8.58
CA GLY A 526 21.14 33.37 -7.99
C GLY A 526 22.17 34.48 -8.18
N PRO A 527 23.49 34.17 -8.27
CA PRO A 527 24.07 32.81 -8.28
C PRO A 527 23.84 32.03 -6.97
N TRP A 528 23.92 30.71 -7.07
CA TRP A 528 23.68 29.77 -5.97
C TRP A 528 24.97 29.12 -5.47
N GLY A 529 25.22 29.21 -4.18
CA GLY A 529 26.37 28.61 -3.51
C GLY A 529 26.67 29.25 -2.16
N PRO A 530 27.51 28.65 -1.32
CA PRO A 530 28.01 27.28 -1.43
C PRO A 530 26.94 26.21 -1.20
N HIS A 531 27.27 24.96 -1.57
CA HIS A 531 26.43 23.79 -1.28
C HIS A 531 26.96 23.10 -0.03
N GLU A 532 26.25 23.18 1.07
CA GLU A 532 26.60 22.60 2.37
C GLU A 532 25.80 21.32 2.58
N ARG A 533 26.47 20.20 2.90
CA ARG A 533 25.80 18.93 3.23
C ARG A 533 25.35 18.98 4.69
N ILE A 534 24.06 18.82 4.94
CA ILE A 534 23.45 18.89 6.28
C ILE A 534 22.91 17.54 6.77
N PHE A 535 22.78 16.53 5.89
CA PHE A 535 22.37 15.17 6.25
C PHE A 535 23.02 14.16 5.29
N ASP A 536 23.56 13.02 5.82
CA ASP A 536 24.32 12.04 5.04
C ASP A 536 24.16 10.57 5.52
N LEU A 537 23.02 10.24 6.10
CA LEU A 537 22.72 8.89 6.61
C LEU A 537 21.73 8.14 5.70
N ASP A 538 21.97 8.14 4.40
CA ASP A 538 21.14 7.48 3.37
C ASP A 538 19.67 7.91 3.44
N GLY A 539 19.42 9.21 3.52
CA GLY A 539 18.08 9.79 3.48
C GLY A 539 18.08 11.15 2.80
N GLY A 540 16.93 11.55 2.29
CA GLY A 540 16.84 12.80 1.54
C GLY A 540 15.43 13.09 1.03
N HIS A 541 15.36 13.87 -0.04
CA HIS A 541 14.17 14.50 -0.57
C HIS A 541 13.53 15.39 0.49
N PRO A 542 14.21 16.48 0.88
CA PRO A 542 13.83 17.30 2.02
C PRO A 542 12.68 18.24 1.69
N MET A 543 11.79 18.43 2.64
CA MET A 543 10.89 19.57 2.68
C MET A 543 10.85 20.17 4.09
N LEU A 544 10.61 21.46 4.18
CA LEU A 544 10.49 22.17 5.46
C LEU A 544 9.02 22.50 5.75
N PHE A 545 8.66 22.35 7.01
CA PHE A 545 7.38 22.84 7.49
C PHE A 545 7.53 23.39 8.92
N ARG A 546 6.59 24.22 9.32
CA ARG A 546 6.49 24.64 10.72
C ARG A 546 5.37 23.87 11.40
N THR A 547 5.64 23.34 12.58
CA THR A 547 4.61 22.72 13.40
C THR A 547 3.47 23.69 13.71
N ILE A 548 2.35 23.19 14.23
CA ILE A 548 1.25 24.02 14.73
C ILE A 548 1.77 25.03 15.75
N HIS A 549 2.79 24.66 16.54
CA HIS A 549 3.44 25.49 17.56
C HIS A 549 4.57 26.38 17.04
N GLY A 550 4.85 26.36 15.71
CA GLY A 550 5.82 27.25 15.06
C GLY A 550 7.23 26.71 14.93
N GLN A 551 7.56 25.54 15.51
CA GLN A 551 8.88 24.92 15.39
C GLN A 551 9.17 24.55 13.93
N LEU A 552 10.38 24.85 13.43
CA LEU A 552 10.82 24.47 12.10
C LEU A 552 11.25 23.01 12.08
N MET A 553 10.73 22.26 11.13
CA MET A 553 11.00 20.83 10.95
C MET A 553 11.38 20.54 9.51
N MET A 554 12.23 19.53 9.31
CA MET A 554 12.50 18.93 8.01
C MET A 554 11.91 17.54 7.95
N ALA A 555 11.14 17.24 6.91
CA ALA A 555 10.73 15.88 6.57
C ALA A 555 11.60 15.33 5.44
N ILE A 556 12.06 14.10 5.59
CA ILE A 556 12.80 13.34 4.58
C ILE A 556 12.31 11.90 4.55
N HIS A 557 12.63 11.15 3.51
CA HIS A 557 12.57 9.70 3.60
C HIS A 557 13.93 9.11 4.00
N GLN A 558 13.91 8.06 4.81
CA GLN A 558 15.10 7.29 5.23
C GLN A 558 14.69 5.85 5.58
N PRO A 559 15.51 4.81 5.20
CA PRO A 559 16.63 4.90 4.27
C PRO A 559 16.17 5.21 2.85
N ASN A 560 17.09 5.57 1.94
CA ASN A 560 16.76 5.67 0.52
C ASN A 560 16.72 4.26 -0.13
N LYS A 561 17.53 3.33 0.37
CA LYS A 561 17.55 1.93 -0.08
C LYS A 561 17.59 0.96 1.10
N PRO A 562 16.91 -0.21 1.02
CA PRO A 562 15.98 -0.58 -0.06
C PRO A 562 14.67 0.22 0.01
N TRP A 563 14.06 0.45 -1.16
CA TRP A 563 12.92 1.37 -1.30
C TRP A 563 11.67 1.00 -0.48
N GLU A 564 11.43 -0.28 -0.23
CA GLU A 564 10.31 -0.79 0.60
C GLU A 564 10.48 -0.45 2.09
N LYS A 565 11.71 -0.13 2.53
CA LYS A 565 12.00 0.30 3.89
C LYS A 565 11.93 1.80 4.10
N LYS A 566 11.69 2.59 3.04
CA LYS A 566 11.55 4.05 3.17
C LYS A 566 10.46 4.43 4.16
N ARG A 567 10.81 5.28 5.12
CA ARG A 567 9.89 5.84 6.12
C ARG A 567 10.11 7.33 6.23
N THR A 568 9.07 8.07 6.63
CA THR A 568 9.22 9.48 6.94
C THR A 568 10.04 9.67 8.20
N ARG A 569 11.14 10.41 8.11
CA ARG A 569 11.87 10.94 9.25
C ARG A 569 11.60 12.44 9.36
N ILE A 570 11.29 12.91 10.57
CA ILE A 570 11.02 14.31 10.87
C ILE A 570 12.09 14.77 11.83
N LEU A 571 12.83 15.79 11.43
CA LEU A 571 14.00 16.31 12.14
C LEU A 571 13.74 17.77 12.54
N PRO A 572 13.97 18.18 13.80
CA PRO A 572 13.93 19.57 14.18
C PRO A 572 15.08 20.34 13.55
N MET A 573 14.82 21.59 13.16
CA MET A 573 15.77 22.43 12.43
C MET A 573 16.01 23.75 13.10
N LEU A 574 17.26 24.20 13.06
CA LEU A 574 17.68 25.55 13.42
C LEU A 574 17.86 26.39 12.15
N ASP A 575 17.17 27.52 12.10
CA ASP A 575 17.36 28.54 11.06
C ASP A 575 18.54 29.43 11.50
N MET A 576 19.69 29.26 10.86
CA MET A 576 20.92 30.03 11.12
C MET A 576 21.04 31.28 10.24
N GLY A 577 19.98 31.66 9.55
CA GLY A 577 19.94 32.79 8.61
C GLY A 577 20.53 32.43 7.26
N ASN A 578 21.82 32.20 7.16
CA ASN A 578 22.51 31.90 5.90
C ASN A 578 22.61 30.41 5.57
N THR A 579 22.24 29.55 6.51
CA THR A 579 22.20 28.09 6.37
C THR A 579 21.18 27.50 7.35
N LEU A 580 20.99 26.19 7.29
CA LEU A 580 20.14 25.42 8.20
C LEU A 580 20.95 24.32 8.87
N ARG A 581 20.60 23.98 10.11
CA ARG A 581 21.20 22.86 10.83
C ARG A 581 20.11 22.00 11.46
N ILE A 582 20.41 20.71 11.63
CA ILE A 582 19.59 19.81 12.44
C ILE A 582 19.82 20.19 13.90
N ASP A 583 18.75 20.32 14.66
CA ASP A 583 18.75 20.51 16.10
C ASP A 583 18.85 19.12 16.74
N GLU A 584 20.06 18.74 17.22
CA GLU A 584 20.37 17.42 17.78
C GLU A 584 19.84 17.22 19.20
#